data_0140cb51212fb01325ff0f9ba140ebfb
#
_entry.id   0140cb51212fb01325ff0f9ba140ebfb
#
_cell.length_a   1.000
_cell.length_b   1.000
_cell.length_c   1.000
_cell.angle_alpha   90.00
_cell.angle_beta   90.00
_cell.angle_gamma   90.00
#
_symmetry.space_group_name_H-M   'P 1'
#
loop_
_entity.id
_entity.type
_entity.pdbx_description
1 polymer ?
#
loop_
_entity_poly.entity_id
_entity_poly.type
_entity_poly.pdbx_seq_one_letter_code
_entity_poly.pdbx_strand_id
1 'polypeptide(L)'
;MMHLMGIMPVCHRKLLSKLGCASYIKPYLLRGLDIDHRNQVWCIDITYIPMKKGFMYLTAIIDVYSRFIVGWSLHNSLDASHCIEVLQNAIATYGAPEIINSDQGCQFTCKAWLDACVQHPQMRVSMDGRGRAKDNIWIERFWKTIKYEYIYILPEENGAALYSGIKRFIDNYNYHRRHQGIDRQVPSKLYIRPAA
;
A
#
# COMPACT_ATOMS: atom_id res chain seq x y z
N MET A 1 21.36 1.84 36.28
CA MET A 1 22.38 0.78 36.43
C MET A 1 23.37 0.75 35.26
N MET A 2 22.97 0.67 33.98
CA MET A 2 23.90 0.68 32.82
C MET A 2 24.81 1.92 32.75
N HIS A 3 24.33 3.10 33.09
CA HIS A 3 25.13 4.34 33.13
C HIS A 3 26.28 4.29 34.17
N LEU A 4 26.05 3.62 35.31
CA LEU A 4 27.04 3.45 36.36
C LEU A 4 28.13 2.44 35.99
N MET A 5 27.87 1.57 35.02
CA MET A 5 28.80 0.56 34.50
C MET A 5 29.53 1.00 33.24
N GLY A 6 29.34 2.25 32.79
CA GLY A 6 29.93 2.75 31.55
C GLY A 6 29.42 2.08 30.27
N ILE A 7 28.33 1.31 30.36
CA ILE A 7 27.78 0.57 29.21
C ILE A 7 26.85 1.51 28.46
N MET A 8 27.24 1.90 27.26
CA MET A 8 26.40 2.66 26.35
C MET A 8 25.78 1.72 25.32
N PRO A 9 24.45 1.70 25.16
CA PRO A 9 23.83 0.91 24.11
C PRO A 9 24.26 1.45 22.74
N VAL A 10 24.61 0.57 21.81
CA VAL A 10 24.86 0.93 20.41
C VAL A 10 23.51 1.23 19.75
N CYS A 11 23.09 2.48 19.90
CA CYS A 11 21.89 2.96 19.22
C CYS A 11 22.29 3.70 17.95
N HIS A 12 21.72 3.33 16.82
CA HIS A 12 21.82 4.12 15.59
C HIS A 12 21.16 5.49 15.83
N ARG A 13 21.98 6.52 16.01
CA ARG A 13 21.50 7.90 16.23
C ARG A 13 21.27 8.69 14.94
N LYS A 14 21.57 8.13 13.79
CA LYS A 14 21.38 8.81 12.50
C LYS A 14 20.12 8.32 11.83
N LEU A 15 19.22 9.25 11.52
CA LEU A 15 18.15 9.03 10.54
C LEU A 15 18.85 8.72 9.20
N LEU A 16 18.80 7.46 8.77
CA LEU A 16 19.42 6.99 7.53
C LEU A 16 18.63 7.44 6.30
N SER A 17 17.36 7.78 6.45
CA SER A 17 16.52 8.32 5.38
C SER A 17 16.48 9.84 5.45
N LYS A 18 16.91 10.52 4.37
CA LYS A 18 16.60 11.93 4.17
C LYS A 18 15.10 12.05 3.88
N LEU A 19 14.40 12.89 4.61
CA LEU A 19 13.04 13.28 4.26
C LEU A 19 13.02 13.84 2.84
N GLY A 20 12.01 13.45 2.05
CA GLY A 20 11.71 14.09 0.78
C GLY A 20 11.52 15.60 0.96
N CYS A 21 11.60 16.33 -0.16
CA CYS A 21 11.44 17.78 -0.14
C CYS A 21 10.09 18.14 0.50
N ALA A 22 10.08 19.05 1.49
CA ALA A 22 8.86 19.45 2.19
C ALA A 22 7.75 19.96 1.26
N SER A 23 8.11 20.50 0.11
CA SER A 23 7.16 20.95 -0.93
C SER A 23 6.34 19.81 -1.57
N TYR A 24 6.78 18.57 -1.44
CA TYR A 24 6.11 17.40 -2.00
C TYR A 24 5.22 16.68 -0.99
N ILE A 25 5.22 17.07 0.27
CA ILE A 25 4.34 16.51 1.30
C ILE A 25 2.94 17.11 1.12
N LYS A 26 1.92 16.24 1.06
CA LYS A 26 0.51 16.63 0.93
C LYS A 26 -0.22 16.44 2.27
N PRO A 27 -1.30 17.20 2.51
CA PRO A 27 -2.09 17.07 3.74
C PRO A 27 -2.83 15.73 3.79
N TYR A 28 -3.11 15.24 5.02
CA TYR A 28 -3.95 14.08 5.24
C TYR A 28 -5.43 14.47 5.10
N LEU A 29 -6.12 13.86 4.15
CA LEU A 29 -7.49 14.21 3.77
C LEU A 29 -8.58 13.27 4.33
N LEU A 30 -8.20 12.17 4.98
CA LEU A 30 -9.15 11.12 5.38
C LEU A 30 -9.71 11.32 6.80
N ARG A 31 -9.27 12.36 7.54
CA ARG A 31 -9.76 12.61 8.90
C ARG A 31 -11.22 13.03 8.89
N GLY A 32 -12.08 12.22 9.51
CA GLY A 32 -13.51 12.48 9.60
C GLY A 32 -14.26 12.33 8.28
N LEU A 33 -13.62 11.73 7.27
CA LEU A 33 -14.25 11.42 6.01
C LEU A 33 -15.05 10.12 6.15
N ASP A 34 -16.36 10.19 5.90
CA ASP A 34 -17.18 9.02 5.68
C ASP A 34 -16.87 8.43 4.30
N ILE A 35 -16.50 7.14 4.28
CA ILE A 35 -16.15 6.42 3.07
C ILE A 35 -17.29 5.45 2.76
N ASP A 36 -18.16 5.82 1.83
CA ASP A 36 -19.44 5.17 1.58
C ASP A 36 -19.60 4.56 0.19
N HIS A 37 -18.64 4.80 -0.72
CA HIS A 37 -18.67 4.23 -2.07
C HIS A 37 -17.29 3.83 -2.59
N ARG A 38 -17.28 2.96 -3.61
CA ARG A 38 -16.07 2.53 -4.33
C ARG A 38 -15.39 3.69 -5.03
N ASN A 39 -14.07 3.63 -5.18
CA ASN A 39 -13.25 4.67 -5.82
C ASN A 39 -13.29 6.03 -5.11
N GLN A 40 -13.85 6.13 -3.92
CA GLN A 40 -13.75 7.34 -3.12
C GLN A 40 -12.32 7.49 -2.56
N VAL A 41 -11.77 6.43 -1.97
CA VAL A 41 -10.41 6.44 -1.43
C VAL A 41 -9.68 5.16 -1.82
N TRP A 42 -8.53 5.33 -2.45
CA TRP A 42 -7.54 4.27 -2.60
C TRP A 42 -6.36 4.51 -1.68
N CYS A 43 -5.84 3.45 -1.07
CA CYS A 43 -4.59 3.48 -0.32
C CYS A 43 -3.53 2.68 -1.07
N ILE A 44 -2.35 3.30 -1.27
CA ILE A 44 -1.18 2.66 -1.87
C ILE A 44 -0.07 2.55 -0.84
N ASP A 45 0.66 1.44 -0.87
CA ASP A 45 1.84 1.23 -0.03
C ASP A 45 2.74 0.16 -0.64
N ILE A 46 3.96 0.04 -0.12
CA ILE A 46 4.97 -0.94 -0.52
C ILE A 46 5.37 -1.78 0.68
N THR A 47 5.43 -3.09 0.51
CA THR A 47 5.94 -3.97 1.55
C THR A 47 7.10 -4.81 1.05
N TYR A 48 8.03 -5.12 1.98
CA TYR A 48 9.15 -6.02 1.74
C TYR A 48 8.70 -7.47 1.91
N ILE A 49 9.10 -8.31 0.97
CA ILE A 49 8.92 -9.76 1.04
C ILE A 49 10.30 -10.41 1.11
N PRO A 50 10.64 -11.08 2.23
CA PRO A 50 11.91 -11.76 2.36
C PRO A 50 11.97 -12.95 1.42
N MET A 51 13.13 -13.12 0.77
CA MET A 51 13.47 -14.28 -0.06
C MET A 51 14.65 -15.02 0.54
N LYS A 52 14.97 -16.21 0.08
CA LYS A 52 16.19 -16.93 0.50
C LYS A 52 17.46 -16.09 0.32
N LYS A 53 17.49 -15.23 -0.71
CA LYS A 53 18.54 -14.25 -0.95
C LYS A 53 17.91 -12.91 -1.28
N GLY A 54 18.06 -11.92 -0.38
CA GLY A 54 17.55 -10.56 -0.56
C GLY A 54 16.05 -10.40 -0.32
N PHE A 55 15.46 -9.47 -1.02
CA PHE A 55 14.04 -9.08 -0.86
C PHE A 55 13.41 -8.84 -2.22
N MET A 56 12.09 -9.05 -2.29
CA MET A 56 11.23 -8.51 -3.31
C MET A 56 10.34 -7.42 -2.69
N TYR A 57 9.83 -6.53 -3.52
CA TYR A 57 8.97 -5.41 -3.12
C TYR A 57 7.61 -5.59 -3.74
N LEU A 58 6.60 -5.73 -2.90
CA LEU A 58 5.21 -5.80 -3.33
C LEU A 58 4.56 -4.44 -3.12
N THR A 59 4.18 -3.80 -4.22
CA THR A 59 3.32 -2.62 -4.22
C THR A 59 1.88 -3.05 -4.39
N ALA A 60 0.94 -2.50 -3.63
CA ALA A 60 -0.47 -2.72 -3.86
C ALA A 60 -1.30 -1.46 -3.60
N ILE A 61 -2.46 -1.41 -4.25
CA ILE A 61 -3.49 -0.40 -4.08
C ILE A 61 -4.76 -1.09 -3.63
N ILE A 62 -5.32 -0.64 -2.51
CA ILE A 62 -6.59 -1.12 -1.97
C ILE A 62 -7.65 -0.04 -2.03
N ASP A 63 -8.85 -0.38 -2.51
CA ASP A 63 -10.03 0.45 -2.35
C ASP A 63 -10.52 0.36 -0.91
N VAL A 64 -10.62 1.51 -0.23
CA VAL A 64 -10.91 1.55 1.21
C VAL A 64 -12.34 1.14 1.51
N TYR A 65 -13.30 1.45 0.65
CA TYR A 65 -14.71 1.08 0.85
C TYR A 65 -14.91 -0.43 0.77
N SER A 66 -14.50 -1.03 -0.32
CA SER A 66 -14.76 -2.44 -0.63
C SER A 66 -13.70 -3.41 -0.11
N ARG A 67 -12.51 -2.92 0.25
CA ARG A 67 -11.30 -3.71 0.53
C ARG A 67 -10.73 -4.44 -0.70
N PHE A 68 -11.21 -4.14 -1.90
CA PHE A 68 -10.76 -4.75 -3.14
C PHE A 68 -9.34 -4.26 -3.49
N ILE A 69 -8.46 -5.17 -3.84
CA ILE A 69 -7.12 -4.82 -4.35
C ILE A 69 -7.28 -4.46 -5.83
N VAL A 70 -7.21 -3.17 -6.14
CA VAL A 70 -7.41 -2.64 -7.49
C VAL A 70 -6.15 -2.71 -8.35
N GLY A 71 -4.98 -2.80 -7.74
CA GLY A 71 -3.71 -2.93 -8.45
C GLY A 71 -2.63 -3.50 -7.55
N TRP A 72 -1.66 -4.19 -8.15
CA TRP A 72 -0.47 -4.65 -7.46
C TRP A 72 0.65 -4.98 -8.45
N SER A 73 1.88 -4.94 -7.98
CA SER A 73 3.07 -5.40 -8.73
C SER A 73 4.14 -5.92 -7.80
N LEU A 74 5.01 -6.78 -8.32
CA LEU A 74 6.12 -7.38 -7.60
C LEU A 74 7.43 -7.07 -8.33
N HIS A 75 8.37 -6.42 -7.66
CA HIS A 75 9.65 -6.00 -8.23
C HIS A 75 10.83 -6.35 -7.32
N ASN A 76 12.04 -6.35 -7.88
CA ASN A 76 13.29 -6.54 -7.15
C ASN A 76 13.99 -5.21 -6.80
N SER A 77 13.41 -4.08 -7.17
CA SER A 77 13.89 -2.73 -6.86
C SER A 77 12.78 -1.88 -6.26
N LEU A 78 13.19 -0.90 -5.46
CA LEU A 78 12.30 0.03 -4.77
C LEU A 78 12.27 1.37 -5.53
N ASP A 79 11.73 1.37 -6.74
CA ASP A 79 11.64 2.54 -7.60
C ASP A 79 10.22 3.12 -7.63
N ALA A 80 10.11 4.46 -7.69
CA ALA A 80 8.82 5.14 -7.78
C ALA A 80 8.06 4.84 -9.09
N SER A 81 8.77 4.49 -10.17
CA SER A 81 8.17 4.12 -11.45
C SER A 81 7.22 2.93 -11.32
N HIS A 82 7.54 1.96 -10.45
CA HIS A 82 6.69 0.81 -10.19
C HIS A 82 5.36 1.19 -9.52
N CYS A 83 5.38 2.17 -8.61
CA CYS A 83 4.17 2.69 -7.99
C CYS A 83 3.29 3.44 -9.01
N ILE A 84 3.94 4.21 -9.89
CA ILE A 84 3.26 4.95 -10.97
C ILE A 84 2.60 3.97 -11.95
N GLU A 85 3.31 2.93 -12.37
CA GLU A 85 2.78 1.90 -13.27
C GLU A 85 1.55 1.20 -12.66
N VAL A 86 1.63 0.80 -11.39
CA VAL A 86 0.49 0.18 -10.69
C VAL A 86 -0.71 1.12 -10.64
N LEU A 87 -0.48 2.40 -10.34
CA LEU A 87 -1.54 3.41 -10.28
C LEU A 87 -2.19 3.61 -11.65
N GLN A 88 -1.39 3.78 -12.70
CA GLN A 88 -1.88 3.99 -14.06
C GLN A 88 -2.69 2.79 -14.58
N ASN A 89 -2.21 1.58 -14.35
CA ASN A 89 -2.90 0.34 -14.72
C ASN A 89 -4.24 0.18 -13.96
N ALA A 90 -4.25 0.51 -12.67
CA ALA A 90 -5.47 0.49 -11.86
C ALA A 90 -6.48 1.52 -12.36
N ILE A 91 -6.04 2.76 -12.65
CA ILE A 91 -6.90 3.83 -13.19
C ILE A 91 -7.44 3.46 -14.58
N ALA A 92 -6.61 2.90 -15.46
CA ALA A 92 -7.05 2.46 -16.78
C ALA A 92 -8.13 1.39 -16.72
N THR A 93 -8.09 0.53 -15.69
CA THR A 93 -9.04 -0.59 -15.53
C THR A 93 -10.32 -0.17 -14.81
N TYR A 94 -10.21 0.66 -13.77
CA TYR A 94 -11.30 0.91 -12.82
C TYR A 94 -11.75 2.37 -12.72
N GLY A 95 -11.09 3.28 -13.42
CA GLY A 95 -11.26 4.73 -13.27
C GLY A 95 -10.44 5.28 -12.10
N ALA A 96 -10.22 6.59 -12.09
CA ALA A 96 -9.46 7.25 -11.03
C ALA A 96 -10.28 7.37 -9.74
N PRO A 97 -9.65 7.23 -8.57
CA PRO A 97 -10.30 7.50 -7.30
C PRO A 97 -10.44 9.02 -7.07
N GLU A 98 -11.28 9.41 -6.11
CA GLU A 98 -11.33 10.81 -5.65
C GLU A 98 -10.12 11.19 -4.81
N ILE A 99 -9.61 10.23 -4.02
CA ILE A 99 -8.43 10.42 -3.17
C ILE A 99 -7.51 9.21 -3.30
N ILE A 100 -6.22 9.48 -3.55
CA ILE A 100 -5.15 8.49 -3.39
C ILE A 100 -4.36 8.83 -2.13
N ASN A 101 -4.29 7.91 -1.17
CA ASN A 101 -3.56 8.06 0.08
C ASN A 101 -2.30 7.19 0.10
N SER A 102 -1.19 7.76 0.53
CA SER A 102 0.09 7.07 0.70
C SER A 102 0.76 7.46 2.01
N ASP A 103 1.84 6.79 2.38
CA ASP A 103 2.76 7.29 3.38
C ASP A 103 3.65 8.43 2.81
N GLN A 104 4.58 8.95 3.65
CA GLN A 104 5.56 9.95 3.25
C GLN A 104 6.89 9.32 2.79
N GLY A 105 6.85 8.11 2.26
CA GLY A 105 8.02 7.45 1.67
C GLY A 105 8.61 8.22 0.49
N CYS A 106 9.89 8.02 0.21
CA CYS A 106 10.59 8.74 -0.87
C CYS A 106 9.98 8.46 -2.26
N GLN A 107 9.32 7.31 -2.45
CA GLN A 107 8.62 6.94 -3.67
C GLN A 107 7.38 7.83 -3.92
N PHE A 108 6.71 8.25 -2.84
CA PHE A 108 5.48 9.05 -2.90
C PHE A 108 5.72 10.55 -2.71
N THR A 109 6.91 10.93 -2.20
CA THR A 109 7.33 12.33 -2.04
C THR A 109 8.33 12.77 -3.11
N CYS A 110 8.28 12.18 -4.29
CA CYS A 110 9.09 12.57 -5.44
C CYS A 110 8.24 13.27 -6.51
N LYS A 111 8.92 14.07 -7.35
CA LYS A 111 8.26 14.83 -8.42
C LYS A 111 7.51 13.91 -9.40
N ALA A 112 8.13 12.80 -9.81
CA ALA A 112 7.54 11.88 -10.79
C ALA A 112 6.18 11.30 -10.33
N TRP A 113 6.07 10.93 -9.05
CA TRP A 113 4.81 10.45 -8.48
C TRP A 113 3.72 11.53 -8.50
N LEU A 114 4.06 12.75 -8.04
CA LEU A 114 3.10 13.85 -8.00
C LEU A 114 2.67 14.29 -9.40
N ASP A 115 3.61 14.34 -10.36
CA ASP A 115 3.31 14.64 -11.76
C ASP A 115 2.34 13.60 -12.36
N ALA A 116 2.52 12.31 -12.05
CA ALA A 116 1.59 11.27 -12.48
C ALA A 116 0.19 11.44 -11.86
N CYS A 117 0.11 11.84 -10.59
CA CYS A 117 -1.17 12.10 -9.93
C CYS A 117 -1.89 13.33 -10.52
N VAL A 118 -1.17 14.38 -10.87
CA VAL A 118 -1.74 15.63 -11.46
C VAL A 118 -2.37 15.40 -12.83
N GLN A 119 -1.98 14.33 -13.55
CA GLN A 119 -2.63 13.95 -14.82
C GLN A 119 -4.13 13.59 -14.65
N HIS A 120 -4.57 13.37 -13.42
CA HIS A 120 -5.96 13.05 -13.07
C HIS A 120 -6.56 14.16 -12.19
N PRO A 121 -7.08 15.27 -12.75
CA PRO A 121 -7.50 16.46 -12.00
C PRO A 121 -8.60 16.21 -10.94
N GLN A 122 -9.40 15.15 -11.12
CA GLN A 122 -10.42 14.73 -10.16
C GLN A 122 -9.83 14.02 -8.94
N MET A 123 -8.58 13.55 -9.03
CA MET A 123 -7.92 12.80 -7.95
C MET A 123 -7.11 13.72 -7.06
N ARG A 124 -7.40 13.70 -5.75
CA ARG A 124 -6.65 14.43 -4.74
C ARG A 124 -5.61 13.53 -4.09
N VAL A 125 -4.41 14.04 -3.87
CA VAL A 125 -3.34 13.31 -3.17
C VAL A 125 -3.41 13.60 -1.68
N SER A 126 -3.43 12.55 -0.88
CA SER A 126 -3.39 12.55 0.57
C SER A 126 -2.14 11.81 1.06
N MET A 127 -1.54 12.27 2.13
CA MET A 127 -0.41 11.58 2.76
C MET A 127 -0.62 11.45 4.26
N ASP A 128 -0.26 10.29 4.80
CA ASP A 128 -0.32 10.00 6.23
C ASP A 128 0.49 11.01 7.04
N GLY A 129 -0.01 11.37 8.21
CA GLY A 129 0.74 12.19 9.16
C GLY A 129 1.96 11.45 9.70
N ARG A 130 3.07 12.16 9.89
CA ARG A 130 4.30 11.58 10.43
C ARG A 130 4.04 10.91 11.78
N GLY A 131 4.42 9.63 11.91
CA GLY A 131 4.25 8.85 13.14
C GLY A 131 2.81 8.41 13.44
N ARG A 132 1.88 8.49 12.49
CA ARG A 132 0.48 8.09 12.64
C ARG A 132 0.21 6.79 11.89
N ALA A 133 0.60 5.66 12.48
CA ALA A 133 0.36 4.33 11.94
C ALA A 133 -1.13 4.00 11.67
N LYS A 134 -2.08 4.80 12.19
CA LYS A 134 -3.51 4.56 11.98
C LYS A 134 -4.06 5.14 10.68
N ASP A 135 -3.28 5.97 10.00
CA ASP A 135 -3.76 6.72 8.83
C ASP A 135 -3.83 5.83 7.56
N ASN A 136 -3.11 4.68 7.52
CA ASN A 136 -3.12 3.72 6.41
C ASN A 136 -3.45 2.27 6.84
N ILE A 137 -4.29 2.13 7.86
CA ILE A 137 -4.62 0.86 8.53
C ILE A 137 -5.15 -0.23 7.57
N TRP A 138 -5.80 0.16 6.48
CA TRP A 138 -6.43 -0.80 5.55
C TRP A 138 -5.41 -1.60 4.78
N ILE A 139 -4.40 -0.96 4.22
CA ILE A 139 -3.35 -1.64 3.48
C ILE A 139 -2.36 -2.35 4.43
N GLU A 140 -2.10 -1.77 5.62
CA GLU A 140 -1.32 -2.44 6.66
C GLU A 140 -1.97 -3.76 7.10
N ARG A 141 -3.30 -3.79 7.23
CA ARG A 141 -4.04 -5.03 7.52
C ARG A 141 -3.94 -6.03 6.38
N PHE A 142 -3.96 -5.57 5.13
CA PHE A 142 -3.73 -6.46 3.97
C PHE A 142 -2.31 -7.05 4.02
N TRP A 143 -1.29 -6.23 4.32
CA TRP A 143 0.07 -6.74 4.49
C TRP A 143 0.19 -7.81 5.58
N LYS A 144 -0.46 -7.58 6.70
CA LYS A 144 -0.51 -8.59 7.76
C LYS A 144 -1.17 -9.88 7.24
N THR A 145 -2.28 -9.77 6.54
CA THR A 145 -3.01 -10.94 6.01
C THR A 145 -2.14 -11.74 5.03
N ILE A 146 -1.59 -11.11 4.00
CA ILE A 146 -0.80 -11.84 2.99
C ILE A 146 0.50 -12.43 3.58
N LYS A 147 1.16 -11.72 4.49
CA LYS A 147 2.39 -12.20 5.12
C LYS A 147 2.14 -13.41 6.02
N TYR A 148 1.14 -13.35 6.88
CA TYR A 148 0.90 -14.41 7.87
C TYR A 148 0.09 -15.58 7.31
N GLU A 149 -0.70 -15.39 6.27
CA GLU A 149 -1.51 -16.47 5.70
C GLU A 149 -0.89 -17.12 4.46
N TYR A 150 0.15 -16.49 3.87
CA TYR A 150 0.82 -17.04 2.69
C TYR A 150 2.36 -16.97 2.80
N ILE A 151 2.96 -15.78 2.79
CA ILE A 151 4.39 -15.59 2.55
C ILE A 151 5.27 -16.30 3.59
N TYR A 152 4.90 -16.21 4.88
CA TYR A 152 5.67 -16.84 5.96
C TYR A 152 5.40 -18.33 6.13
N ILE A 153 4.26 -18.81 5.63
CA ILE A 153 3.88 -20.24 5.70
C ILE A 153 4.49 -21.01 4.53
N LEU A 154 4.50 -20.41 3.34
CA LEU A 154 4.95 -21.02 2.09
C LEU A 154 6.01 -20.12 1.43
N PRO A 155 7.25 -20.08 1.95
CA PRO A 155 8.31 -19.29 1.34
C PRO A 155 8.66 -19.85 -0.04
N GLU A 156 8.45 -19.03 -1.06
CA GLU A 156 8.69 -19.40 -2.44
C GLU A 156 10.19 -19.38 -2.79
N GLU A 157 10.59 -20.22 -3.73
CA GLU A 157 12.01 -20.40 -4.09
C GLU A 157 12.56 -19.25 -4.94
N ASN A 158 11.72 -18.65 -5.78
CA ASN A 158 12.11 -17.62 -6.74
C ASN A 158 10.98 -16.60 -6.97
N GLY A 159 11.34 -15.49 -7.64
CA GLY A 159 10.40 -14.39 -7.89
C GLY A 159 9.21 -14.78 -8.79
N ALA A 160 9.37 -15.70 -9.73
CA ALA A 160 8.27 -16.14 -10.61
C ALA A 160 7.24 -16.98 -9.86
N ALA A 161 7.70 -17.88 -8.99
CA ALA A 161 6.83 -18.66 -8.11
C ALA A 161 6.09 -17.73 -7.13
N LEU A 162 6.83 -16.80 -6.52
CA LEU A 162 6.26 -15.79 -5.63
C LEU A 162 5.19 -14.94 -6.33
N TYR A 163 5.45 -14.46 -7.55
CA TYR A 163 4.48 -13.71 -8.35
C TYR A 163 3.19 -14.52 -8.57
N SER A 164 3.33 -15.76 -9.00
CA SER A 164 2.19 -16.66 -9.24
C SER A 164 1.39 -16.95 -7.98
N GLY A 165 2.06 -17.11 -6.86
CA GLY A 165 1.42 -17.33 -5.56
C GLY A 165 0.71 -16.08 -5.03
N ILE A 166 1.33 -14.90 -5.14
CA ILE A 166 0.69 -13.62 -4.79
C ILE A 166 -0.56 -13.39 -5.65
N LYS A 167 -0.47 -13.67 -6.97
CA LYS A 167 -1.62 -13.56 -7.87
C LYS A 167 -2.79 -14.42 -7.38
N ARG A 168 -2.56 -15.71 -7.10
CA ARG A 168 -3.59 -16.61 -6.57
C ARG A 168 -4.16 -16.13 -5.24
N PHE A 169 -3.28 -15.62 -4.37
CA PHE A 169 -3.71 -15.08 -3.07
C PHE A 169 -4.62 -13.86 -3.22
N ILE A 170 -4.24 -12.89 -4.07
CA ILE A 170 -5.01 -11.68 -4.31
C ILE A 170 -6.34 -12.01 -5.03
N ASP A 171 -6.33 -12.94 -5.98
CA ASP A 171 -7.56 -13.42 -6.62
C ASP A 171 -8.52 -14.03 -5.57
N ASN A 172 -8.01 -14.88 -4.67
CA ASN A 172 -8.81 -15.42 -3.57
C ASN A 172 -9.30 -14.32 -2.61
N TYR A 173 -8.42 -13.38 -2.24
CA TYR A 173 -8.74 -12.24 -1.39
C TYR A 173 -9.88 -11.39 -1.97
N ASN A 174 -9.81 -11.09 -3.26
CA ASN A 174 -10.78 -10.23 -3.95
C ASN A 174 -12.12 -10.93 -4.24
N TYR A 175 -12.10 -12.21 -4.61
CA TYR A 175 -13.27 -12.87 -5.20
C TYR A 175 -13.92 -13.93 -4.31
N HIS A 176 -13.22 -14.42 -3.29
CA HIS A 176 -13.72 -15.54 -2.47
C HIS A 176 -13.69 -15.26 -0.98
N ARG A 177 -12.71 -14.52 -0.47
CA ARG A 177 -12.55 -14.24 0.94
C ARG A 177 -13.63 -13.29 1.46
N ARG A 178 -14.25 -13.67 2.58
CA ARG A 178 -15.16 -12.78 3.33
C ARG A 178 -14.37 -11.91 4.31
N HIS A 179 -14.69 -10.61 4.39
CA HIS A 179 -14.02 -9.66 5.24
C HIS A 179 -14.92 -9.12 6.34
N GLN A 180 -14.48 -9.23 7.58
CA GLN A 180 -15.22 -8.74 8.74
C GLN A 180 -15.48 -7.23 8.68
N GLY A 181 -14.52 -6.44 8.18
CA GLY A 181 -14.63 -4.97 8.09
C GLY A 181 -15.54 -4.46 6.98
N ILE A 182 -16.23 -5.33 6.24
CA ILE A 182 -17.26 -5.04 5.23
C ILE A 182 -18.44 -6.02 5.41
N ASP A 183 -18.89 -6.21 6.64
CA ASP A 183 -20.05 -7.04 7.01
C ASP A 183 -19.96 -8.48 6.47
N ARG A 184 -18.76 -9.07 6.49
CA ARG A 184 -18.48 -10.41 5.97
C ARG A 184 -18.80 -10.59 4.49
N GLN A 185 -18.87 -9.52 3.73
CA GLN A 185 -19.00 -9.57 2.28
C GLN A 185 -17.67 -9.88 1.62
N VAL A 186 -17.72 -10.26 0.35
CA VAL A 186 -16.53 -10.46 -0.50
C VAL A 186 -16.23 -9.15 -1.22
N PRO A 187 -14.98 -8.67 -1.27
CA PRO A 187 -14.60 -7.38 -1.85
C PRO A 187 -15.18 -7.14 -3.25
N SER A 188 -15.11 -8.12 -4.14
CA SER A 188 -15.62 -8.00 -5.50
C SER A 188 -17.13 -7.72 -5.57
N LYS A 189 -17.91 -8.19 -4.60
CA LYS A 189 -19.35 -7.93 -4.57
C LYS A 189 -19.70 -6.48 -4.29
N LEU A 190 -18.82 -5.76 -3.56
CA LEU A 190 -19.00 -4.34 -3.29
C LEU A 190 -18.39 -3.49 -4.39
N TYR A 191 -17.26 -3.96 -4.97
CA TYR A 191 -16.50 -3.18 -5.93
C TYR A 191 -17.01 -3.29 -7.37
N ILE A 192 -17.36 -4.52 -7.82
CA ILE A 192 -17.72 -4.82 -9.22
C ILE A 192 -19.24 -4.76 -9.44
N ARG A 193 -20.06 -4.46 -8.41
CA ARG A 193 -21.51 -4.36 -8.60
C ARG A 193 -21.82 -3.42 -9.76
N PRO A 194 -22.67 -3.85 -10.73
CA PRO A 194 -23.24 -2.91 -11.68
C PRO A 194 -23.95 -1.81 -10.87
N ALA A 195 -23.78 -0.56 -11.29
CA ALA A 195 -24.65 0.50 -10.78
C ALA A 195 -26.10 0.09 -11.03
N ALA A 196 -26.89 0.09 -9.96
CA ALA A 196 -28.32 -0.19 -10.05
C ALA A 196 -29.00 0.91 -10.86
#